data_d41b7fe99fc2b7ccf8a73ca6710f54ca
#
_entry.id   d41b7fe99fc2b7ccf8a73ca6710f54ca
#
_cell.length_a   1.000
_cell.length_b   1.000
_cell.length_c   1.000
_cell.angle_alpha   90.00
_cell.angle_beta   90.00
_cell.angle_gamma   90.00
#
_symmetry.space_group_name_H-M   'P 1'
#
loop_
_entity.id
_entity.type
_entity.pdbx_description
1 polymer ?
#
loop_
_entity_poly.entity_id
_entity_poly.type
_entity_poly.pdbx_seq_one_letter_code
_entity_poly.pdbx_strand_id
1 'polypeptide(L)'
;MESKTENRINECISHLDITYSYQLAKQMETHKTNPVLGFRTAGSDAEHKTGDFLYEEMKRIGLQNVTKDEFWLDSWTFERAMLRFRDQHGELHTCQM
;
A
#
# COMPACT_ATOMS: atom_id res chain seq x y z
N MET A 1 22.85 15.60 32.52
CA MET A 1 21.98 16.64 31.94
C MET A 1 21.70 16.29 30.48
N GLU A 2 20.45 16.13 30.11
CA GLU A 2 20.11 15.81 28.73
C GLU A 2 20.32 17.02 27.81
N SER A 3 20.81 16.77 26.59
CA SER A 3 20.96 17.84 25.60
C SER A 3 19.59 18.28 25.06
N LYS A 4 19.53 19.49 24.48
CA LYS A 4 18.30 19.98 23.83
C LYS A 4 17.85 19.02 22.69
N THR A 5 18.80 18.40 21.99
CA THR A 5 18.53 17.43 20.92
C THR A 5 17.89 16.17 21.47
N GLU A 6 18.43 15.63 22.58
CA GLU A 6 17.85 14.46 23.24
C GLU A 6 16.43 14.74 23.73
N ASN A 7 16.20 15.90 24.32
CA ASN A 7 14.87 16.31 24.76
C ASN A 7 13.87 16.40 23.61
N ARG A 8 14.28 16.92 22.46
CA ARG A 8 13.44 16.99 21.26
C ARG A 8 13.11 15.61 20.72
N ILE A 9 14.09 14.71 20.68
CA ILE A 9 13.90 13.33 20.25
C ILE A 9 12.90 12.63 21.18
N ASN A 10 13.08 12.76 22.48
CA ASN A 10 12.19 12.17 23.47
C ASN A 10 10.77 12.73 23.36
N GLU A 11 10.63 14.01 23.09
CA GLU A 11 9.33 14.62 22.86
C GLU A 11 8.65 14.04 21.61
N CYS A 12 9.38 13.91 20.51
CA CYS A 12 8.84 13.28 19.30
C CYS A 12 8.40 11.83 19.56
N ILE A 13 9.23 11.06 20.27
CA ILE A 13 8.90 9.68 20.61
C ILE A 13 7.63 9.60 21.46
N SER A 14 7.44 10.54 22.39
CA SER A 14 6.25 10.56 23.24
C SER A 14 4.94 10.82 22.49
N HIS A 15 5.02 11.40 21.29
CA HIS A 15 3.87 11.68 20.44
C HIS A 15 3.59 10.57 19.40
N LEU A 16 4.39 9.51 19.38
CA LEU A 16 4.14 8.38 18.48
C LEU A 16 2.85 7.65 18.88
N ASP A 17 2.01 7.40 17.88
CA ASP A 17 0.74 6.72 18.06
C ASP A 17 0.70 5.50 17.16
N ILE A 18 0.93 4.33 17.74
CA ILE A 18 0.94 3.05 17.01
C ILE A 18 -0.46 2.70 16.52
N THR A 19 -1.50 3.06 17.28
CA THR A 19 -2.88 2.82 16.87
C THR A 19 -3.22 3.58 15.61
N TYR A 20 -2.81 4.85 15.53
CA TYR A 20 -2.98 5.66 14.32
C TYR A 20 -2.27 5.04 13.12
N SER A 21 -1.01 4.65 13.29
CA SER A 21 -0.22 4.02 12.22
C SER A 21 -0.86 2.73 11.74
N TYR A 22 -1.35 1.90 12.65
CA TYR A 22 -2.01 0.65 12.32
C TYR A 22 -3.31 0.87 11.55
N GLN A 23 -4.12 1.81 11.96
CA GLN A 23 -5.37 2.15 11.27
C GLN A 23 -5.12 2.73 9.89
N LEU A 24 -4.07 3.54 9.75
CA LEU A 24 -3.66 4.07 8.46
C LEU A 24 -3.26 2.95 7.50
N ALA A 25 -2.47 1.98 7.98
CA ALA A 25 -2.09 0.80 7.20
C ALA A 25 -3.31 -0.02 6.79
N LYS A 26 -4.25 -0.24 7.69
CA LYS A 26 -5.51 -0.94 7.38
C LYS A 26 -6.31 -0.23 6.29
N GLN A 27 -6.37 1.08 6.34
CA GLN A 27 -7.09 1.86 5.35
C GLN A 27 -6.40 1.77 3.99
N MET A 28 -5.08 1.74 3.94
CA MET A 28 -4.32 1.53 2.70
C MET A 28 -4.60 0.17 2.07
N GLU A 29 -4.85 -0.87 2.88
CA GLU A 29 -5.21 -2.20 2.38
C GLU A 29 -6.53 -2.23 1.61
N THR A 30 -7.41 -1.27 1.81
CA THR A 30 -8.68 -1.21 1.09
C THR A 30 -8.49 -0.84 -0.38
N HIS A 31 -7.38 -0.21 -0.74
CA HIS A 31 -7.02 0.13 -2.12
C HIS A 31 -6.17 -0.98 -2.72
N LYS A 32 -6.79 -1.88 -3.45
CA LYS A 32 -6.11 -3.04 -4.02
C LYS A 32 -6.50 -3.23 -5.48
N THR A 33 -5.53 -3.63 -6.29
CA THR A 33 -5.73 -3.93 -7.72
C THR A 33 -6.48 -5.24 -7.89
N ASN A 34 -6.15 -6.24 -7.07
CA ASN A 34 -6.78 -7.55 -7.11
C ASN A 34 -7.57 -7.77 -5.82
N PRO A 35 -8.92 -7.94 -5.91
CA PRO A 35 -9.76 -8.06 -4.71
C PRO A 35 -9.56 -9.38 -3.95
N VAL A 36 -9.03 -10.41 -4.59
CA VAL A 36 -8.82 -11.72 -3.97
C VAL A 36 -7.44 -11.81 -3.30
N LEU A 37 -6.39 -11.44 -4.03
CA LEU A 37 -5.02 -11.55 -3.55
C LEU A 37 -4.56 -10.33 -2.76
N GLY A 38 -5.24 -9.20 -2.93
CA GLY A 38 -5.01 -8.02 -2.10
C GLY A 38 -3.78 -7.19 -2.47
N PHE A 39 -3.13 -7.47 -3.58
CA PHE A 39 -1.96 -6.68 -4.00
C PHE A 39 -2.37 -5.36 -4.67
N ARG A 40 -1.43 -4.46 -4.73
CA ARG A 40 -1.55 -3.17 -5.40
C ARG A 40 -0.35 -2.97 -6.32
N THR A 41 -0.61 -2.97 -7.63
CA THR A 41 0.45 -2.83 -8.62
C THR A 41 0.78 -1.37 -8.89
N ALA A 42 2.06 -1.12 -9.21
CA ALA A 42 2.51 0.22 -9.57
C ALA A 42 1.82 0.69 -10.86
N GLY A 43 1.41 1.97 -10.89
CA GLY A 43 0.71 2.55 -12.03
C GLY A 43 -0.77 2.23 -12.12
N SER A 44 -1.31 1.45 -11.19
CA SER A 44 -2.74 1.11 -11.16
C SER A 44 -3.58 2.23 -10.54
N ASP A 45 -4.89 2.19 -10.77
CA ASP A 45 -5.83 3.10 -10.11
C ASP A 45 -5.78 2.97 -8.60
N ALA A 46 -5.59 1.76 -8.09
CA ALA A 46 -5.46 1.53 -6.64
C ALA A 46 -4.22 2.22 -6.06
N GLU A 47 -3.10 2.21 -6.79
CA GLU A 47 -1.89 2.93 -6.37
C GLU A 47 -2.11 4.44 -6.38
N HIS A 48 -2.75 4.98 -7.42
CA HIS A 48 -3.09 6.40 -7.47
C HIS A 48 -4.03 6.82 -6.33
N LYS A 49 -5.05 6.02 -6.02
CA LYS A 49 -5.96 6.30 -4.90
C LYS A 49 -5.23 6.28 -3.56
N THR A 50 -4.31 5.35 -3.37
CA THR A 50 -3.49 5.28 -2.16
C THR A 50 -2.59 6.51 -2.04
N GLY A 51 -1.98 6.94 -3.14
CA GLY A 51 -1.17 8.15 -3.18
C GLY A 51 -1.99 9.40 -2.83
N ASP A 52 -3.19 9.53 -3.38
CA ASP A 52 -4.09 10.62 -3.06
C ASP A 52 -4.50 10.62 -1.59
N PHE A 53 -4.83 9.46 -1.05
CA PHE A 53 -5.17 9.29 0.36
C PHE A 53 -4.03 9.73 1.27
N LEU A 54 -2.82 9.28 1.01
CA LEU A 54 -1.64 9.66 1.80
C LEU A 54 -1.33 11.16 1.67
N TYR A 55 -1.45 11.71 0.47
CA TYR A 55 -1.23 13.12 0.21
C TYR A 55 -2.19 13.99 1.05
N GLU A 56 -3.47 13.68 1.03
CA GLU A 56 -4.47 14.42 1.79
C GLU A 56 -4.28 14.23 3.30
N GLU A 57 -3.91 13.03 3.74
CA GLU A 57 -3.66 12.76 5.15
C GLU A 57 -2.45 13.53 5.67
N MET A 58 -1.37 13.61 4.90
CA MET A 58 -0.20 14.40 5.26
C MET A 58 -0.53 15.88 5.41
N LYS A 59 -1.37 16.40 4.54
CA LYS A 59 -1.85 17.79 4.63
C LYS A 59 -2.74 17.99 5.85
N ARG A 60 -3.62 17.03 6.12
CA ARG A 60 -4.55 17.08 7.25
C ARG A 60 -3.84 17.16 8.60
N ILE A 61 -2.74 16.39 8.76
CA ILE A 61 -1.98 16.41 10.02
C ILE A 61 -1.03 17.61 10.15
N GLY A 62 -1.00 18.49 9.15
CA GLY A 62 -0.30 19.75 9.22
C GLY A 62 1.09 19.81 8.61
N LEU A 63 1.49 18.79 7.85
CA LEU A 63 2.75 18.84 7.12
C LEU A 63 2.70 19.91 6.04
N GLN A 64 3.82 20.60 5.84
CA GLN A 64 3.95 21.66 4.84
C GLN A 64 4.75 21.17 3.64
N ASN A 65 4.50 21.79 2.50
CA ASN A 65 5.20 21.49 1.24
C ASN A 65 5.03 20.03 0.81
N VAL A 66 3.85 19.48 1.03
CA VAL A 66 3.51 18.11 0.61
C VAL A 66 3.38 18.10 -0.90
N THR A 67 4.18 17.28 -1.57
CA THR A 67 4.19 17.17 -3.02
C THR A 67 4.19 15.70 -3.44
N LYS A 68 3.73 15.45 -4.66
CA LYS A 68 3.85 14.15 -5.32
C LYS A 68 4.99 14.23 -6.32
N ASP A 69 5.91 13.27 -6.24
CA ASP A 69 7.00 13.14 -7.20
C ASP A 69 6.61 12.08 -8.23
N GLU A 70 6.06 12.51 -9.34
CA GLU A 70 5.53 11.63 -10.38
C GLU A 70 6.64 11.18 -11.33
N PHE A 71 6.55 9.92 -11.76
CA PHE A 71 7.45 9.36 -12.75
C PHE A 71 6.72 8.32 -13.62
N TRP A 72 7.24 8.08 -14.80
CA TRP A 72 6.68 7.11 -15.73
C TRP A 72 7.27 5.73 -15.47
N LEU A 73 6.40 4.72 -15.52
CA LEU A 73 6.79 3.32 -15.42
C LEU A 73 5.82 2.47 -16.22
N ASP A 74 6.24 1.24 -16.55
CA ASP A 74 5.37 0.29 -17.19
C ASP A 74 4.31 -0.20 -16.21
N SER A 75 3.07 -0.23 -16.67
CA SER A 75 1.94 -0.75 -15.92
C SER A 75 1.42 -2.02 -16.60
N TRP A 76 0.78 -2.88 -15.84
CA TRP A 76 0.13 -4.07 -16.39
C TRP A 76 -1.21 -4.29 -15.70
N THR A 77 -2.10 -4.96 -16.44
CA THR A 77 -3.41 -5.32 -15.93
C THR A 77 -3.56 -6.83 -16.02
N PHE A 78 -3.98 -7.43 -14.93
CA PHE A 78 -4.26 -8.85 -14.89
C PHE A 78 -5.66 -9.09 -15.47
N GLU A 79 -5.74 -9.89 -16.52
CA GLU A 79 -7.02 -10.28 -17.10
C GLU A 79 -7.44 -11.67 -16.64
N ARG A 80 -6.57 -12.64 -16.83
CA ARG A 80 -6.84 -14.02 -16.39
C ARG A 80 -5.55 -14.83 -16.36
N ALA A 81 -5.54 -15.84 -15.51
CA ALA A 81 -4.54 -16.91 -15.56
C ALA A 81 -5.26 -18.25 -15.45
N MET A 82 -4.69 -19.24 -16.10
CA MET A 82 -5.28 -20.58 -16.16
C MET A 82 -4.17 -21.61 -16.07
N LEU A 83 -4.36 -22.61 -15.23
CA LEU A 83 -3.49 -23.76 -15.12
C LEU A 83 -4.26 -25.01 -15.57
N ARG A 84 -3.69 -25.73 -16.51
CA ARG A 84 -4.21 -27.03 -16.95
C ARG A 84 -3.18 -28.09 -16.68
N PHE A 85 -3.63 -29.20 -16.11
CA PHE A 85 -2.75 -30.32 -15.84
C PHE A 85 -3.54 -31.62 -15.90
N ARG A 86 -2.84 -32.73 -16.18
CA ARG A 86 -3.41 -34.05 -16.09
C ARG A 86 -2.98 -34.71 -14.79
N ASP A 87 -3.92 -35.34 -14.11
CA ASP A 87 -3.65 -36.08 -12.90
C ASP A 87 -3.04 -37.47 -13.19
N GLN A 88 -2.78 -38.24 -12.15
CA GLN A 88 -2.22 -39.58 -12.25
C GLN A 88 -3.15 -40.59 -12.99
N HIS A 89 -4.43 -40.25 -13.10
CA HIS A 89 -5.44 -41.08 -13.82
C HIS A 89 -5.67 -40.58 -15.26
N GLY A 90 -4.93 -39.59 -15.71
CA GLY A 90 -5.05 -39.01 -17.04
C GLY A 90 -6.19 -38.01 -17.21
N GLU A 91 -6.90 -37.65 -16.14
CA GLU A 91 -7.96 -36.64 -16.19
C GLU A 91 -7.39 -35.24 -16.28
N LEU A 92 -7.99 -34.42 -17.16
CA LEU A 92 -7.61 -33.02 -17.33
C LEU A 92 -8.29 -32.18 -16.31
N HIS A 93 -7.49 -31.41 -15.57
CA HIS A 93 -7.95 -30.42 -14.60
C HIS A 93 -7.61 -29.02 -15.10
N THR A 94 -8.53 -28.08 -14.87
CA THR A 94 -8.35 -26.68 -15.20
C THR A 94 -8.62 -25.85 -13.95
N CYS A 95 -7.63 -25.04 -13.56
CA CYS A 95 -7.76 -24.09 -12.47
C CYS A 95 -7.69 -22.68 -13.02
N GLN A 96 -8.67 -21.86 -12.71
CA GLN A 96 -8.64 -20.42 -13.00
C GLN A 96 -8.19 -19.67 -11.76
N MET A 97 -7.33 -18.68 -11.96
CA MET A 97 -6.79 -17.85 -10.89
C MET A 97 -7.35 -16.43 -10.99
#